data_98955c0bc22a035213c686ba672dd60b
#
_entry.id   98955c0bc22a035213c686ba672dd60b
#
_cell.length_a   1.000
_cell.length_b   1.000
_cell.length_c   1.000
_cell.angle_alpha   90.00
_cell.angle_beta   90.00
_cell.angle_gamma   90.00
#
_symmetry.space_group_name_H-M   'P 1'
#
loop_
_entity.id
_entity.type
_entity.pdbx_description
1 polymer ?
#
loop_
_entity_poly.entity_id
_entity_poly.type
_entity_poly.pdbx_seq_one_letter_code
_entity_poly.pdbx_strand_id
1 'polypeptide(L)'
;MKKVLLINWDCYPNFATGGVYTWTKTLIDSMTDYEFIVINELSNPNSNGVYTIPKNVTSVIEVPIFGATRYEEFCKRDNNLQARILKTTQHVIKEKFIPLYTEFMKSVLSDRCNTKILADVIIQLHDLLVQYDAKKCLEHPLTWDIFIELLNKEPIYSSMTFKEALTAFQLIQRNIQLFSIEVPKVDIIHCSLAWLPSLVAVYAKKESSCPLIITEHGVAFRELLLYYNAFLFDEPSKVFWKVFSHNIVRVVYSVADVITPVCEANKNWEESLGADPSKIKVIYNGVNTSRFKPMQVERESTRPTVVTVARVDVFKDIVCLIQAINYAKAKIPDIQCLIYGTSSDLDYSLRCLKTVKDLQLEDHVKFMGGTKEPEKVYNQADIIAISSITEGFPFTIIEAMACGKAVVASDVGGVREALDGCGLLVRSRRPHELAQGMVKLLQDENLRRQFEIAALKKVRDEFTLEKCVESFKKEYENLSNVQTAREKKTAEVLIQ
;
A
#
# COMPACT_ATOMS: atom_id res chain seq x y z
N MET A 1 15.70 -14.60 19.09
CA MET A 1 14.87 -14.44 17.85
C MET A 1 15.43 -13.29 17.06
N LYS A 2 15.37 -13.36 15.71
CA LYS A 2 15.77 -12.24 14.86
C LYS A 2 14.72 -11.14 14.93
N LYS A 3 15.18 -9.89 14.93
CA LYS A 3 14.34 -8.70 14.99
C LYS A 3 14.06 -8.15 13.59
N VAL A 4 12.80 -7.93 13.29
CA VAL A 4 12.33 -7.35 12.04
C VAL A 4 11.71 -5.99 12.31
N LEU A 5 12.21 -4.95 11.66
CA LEU A 5 11.56 -3.65 11.59
C LEU A 5 10.57 -3.66 10.43
N LEU A 6 9.28 -3.65 10.73
CA LEU A 6 8.22 -3.59 9.73
C LEU A 6 7.69 -2.16 9.62
N ILE A 7 7.72 -1.59 8.41
CA ILE A 7 7.34 -0.20 8.15
C ILE A 7 6.06 -0.18 7.31
N ASN A 8 5.03 0.45 7.83
CA ASN A 8 3.68 0.51 7.27
C ASN A 8 3.19 1.96 7.12
N TRP A 9 2.13 2.12 6.34
CA TRP A 9 1.35 3.34 6.18
C TRP A 9 -0.13 3.06 6.39
N ASP A 10 -0.78 3.77 7.32
CA ASP A 10 -2.22 3.65 7.64
C ASP A 10 -2.71 2.19 7.67
N CYS A 11 -1.95 1.34 8.36
CA CYS A 11 -2.12 -0.09 8.33
C CYS A 11 -2.09 -0.70 9.74
N TYR A 12 -1.62 -1.93 9.85
CA TYR A 12 -1.49 -2.67 11.10
C TYR A 12 -0.60 -1.94 12.13
N PRO A 13 -1.00 -1.88 13.41
CA PRO A 13 -2.20 -2.46 14.01
C PRO A 13 -3.43 -1.54 14.08
N ASN A 14 -3.35 -0.33 13.56
CA ASN A 14 -4.33 0.73 13.79
C ASN A 14 -5.59 0.63 12.91
N PHE A 15 -5.46 0.09 11.70
CA PHE A 15 -6.56 -0.05 10.76
C PHE A 15 -6.80 -1.52 10.43
N ALA A 16 -8.08 -1.93 10.53
CA ALA A 16 -8.51 -3.32 10.42
C ALA A 16 -8.97 -3.75 9.05
N THR A 17 -8.76 -2.96 8.03
CA THR A 17 -9.35 -3.21 6.72
C THR A 17 -8.31 -3.07 5.61
N GLY A 18 -8.47 -3.89 4.57
CA GLY A 18 -7.63 -3.82 3.37
C GLY A 18 -6.63 -4.97 3.24
N GLY A 19 -6.13 -5.15 2.03
CA GLY A 19 -5.21 -6.22 1.68
C GLY A 19 -3.89 -6.16 2.42
N VAL A 20 -3.29 -4.97 2.52
CA VAL A 20 -2.01 -4.76 3.22
C VAL A 20 -2.12 -5.10 4.71
N TYR A 21 -3.23 -4.70 5.35
CA TYR A 21 -3.51 -5.10 6.73
C TYR A 21 -3.58 -6.62 6.88
N THR A 22 -4.36 -7.28 6.03
CA THR A 22 -4.52 -8.74 6.04
C THR A 22 -3.17 -9.43 5.86
N TRP A 23 -2.37 -8.97 4.91
CA TRP A 23 -1.03 -9.47 4.67
C TRP A 23 -0.11 -9.27 5.88
N THR A 24 -0.02 -8.04 6.41
CA THR A 24 0.82 -7.72 7.58
C THR A 24 0.47 -8.58 8.79
N LYS A 25 -0.82 -8.65 9.12
CA LYS A 25 -1.31 -9.48 10.22
C LYS A 25 -0.94 -10.95 10.02
N THR A 26 -1.19 -11.46 8.83
CA THR A 26 -0.90 -12.85 8.48
C THR A 26 0.59 -13.17 8.57
N LEU A 27 1.44 -12.28 8.07
CA LEU A 27 2.89 -12.42 8.15
C LEU A 27 3.35 -12.51 9.62
N ILE A 28 2.93 -11.57 10.45
CA ILE A 28 3.29 -11.52 11.87
C ILE A 28 2.77 -12.75 12.61
N ASP A 29 1.49 -13.11 12.45
CA ASP A 29 0.87 -14.25 13.15
C ASP A 29 1.53 -15.58 12.76
N SER A 30 2.04 -15.70 11.53
CA SER A 30 2.67 -16.93 11.01
C SER A 30 4.18 -17.03 11.27
N MET A 31 4.84 -15.93 11.60
CA MET A 31 6.29 -15.86 11.84
C MET A 31 6.60 -15.70 13.34
N THR A 32 6.19 -16.66 14.15
CA THR A 32 6.34 -16.62 15.63
C THR A 32 7.79 -16.79 16.11
N ASP A 33 8.69 -17.17 15.23
CA ASP A 33 10.14 -17.28 15.45
C ASP A 33 10.93 -15.99 15.19
N TYR A 34 10.21 -14.90 14.81
CA TYR A 34 10.74 -13.54 14.66
C TYR A 34 10.11 -12.59 15.67
N GLU A 35 10.86 -11.56 16.08
CA GLU A 35 10.36 -10.41 16.83
C GLU A 35 10.10 -9.24 15.90
N PHE A 36 8.91 -8.67 15.95
CA PHE A 36 8.54 -7.53 15.12
C PHE A 36 8.53 -6.23 15.92
N ILE A 37 9.14 -5.19 15.35
CA ILE A 37 8.98 -3.80 15.74
C ILE A 37 8.27 -3.15 14.57
N VAL A 38 7.10 -2.55 14.82
CA VAL A 38 6.28 -1.96 13.77
C VAL A 38 6.38 -0.44 13.85
N ILE A 39 6.78 0.21 12.74
CA ILE A 39 6.57 1.64 12.53
C ILE A 39 5.33 1.78 11.65
N ASN A 40 4.35 2.51 12.13
CA ASN A 40 3.13 2.81 11.39
C ASN A 40 2.94 4.33 11.28
N GLU A 41 3.13 4.85 10.07
CA GLU A 41 2.79 6.24 9.77
C GLU A 41 1.27 6.37 9.69
N LEU A 42 0.71 7.33 10.41
CA LEU A 42 -0.73 7.50 10.57
C LEU A 42 -1.21 8.84 9.99
N SER A 43 -2.16 8.79 9.08
CA SER A 43 -2.88 9.98 8.62
C SER A 43 -3.88 10.50 9.67
N ASN A 44 -4.35 9.65 10.59
CA ASN A 44 -5.24 10.03 11.68
C ASN A 44 -4.65 9.62 13.04
N PRO A 45 -4.23 10.58 13.89
CA PRO A 45 -3.64 10.30 15.20
C PRO A 45 -4.62 9.68 16.21
N ASN A 46 -5.92 9.77 15.97
CA ASN A 46 -6.97 9.22 16.84
C ASN A 46 -7.42 7.80 16.41
N SER A 47 -6.69 7.16 15.52
CA SER A 47 -6.96 5.78 15.16
C SER A 47 -6.54 4.87 16.31
N ASN A 48 -7.49 4.49 17.16
CA ASN A 48 -7.26 3.51 18.21
C ASN A 48 -7.16 2.12 17.58
N GLY A 49 -6.04 1.44 17.80
CA GLY A 49 -5.84 0.05 17.39
C GLY A 49 -6.95 -0.84 17.93
N VAL A 50 -7.60 -1.60 17.06
CA VAL A 50 -8.76 -2.45 17.38
C VAL A 50 -8.32 -3.85 17.78
N TYR A 51 -7.01 -4.14 17.82
CA TYR A 51 -6.51 -5.51 17.83
C TYR A 51 -5.65 -5.84 19.04
N THR A 52 -5.77 -7.10 19.45
CA THR A 52 -4.81 -7.72 20.36
C THR A 52 -3.48 -7.85 19.61
N ILE A 53 -2.46 -7.15 20.06
CA ILE A 53 -1.12 -7.22 19.50
C ILE A 53 -0.51 -8.59 19.87
N PRO A 54 -0.04 -9.40 18.89
CA PRO A 54 0.60 -10.67 19.13
C PRO A 54 1.87 -10.53 19.99
N LYS A 55 2.22 -11.58 20.72
CA LYS A 55 3.37 -11.57 21.65
C LYS A 55 4.71 -11.33 20.96
N ASN A 56 4.83 -11.67 19.68
CA ASN A 56 6.01 -11.47 18.88
C ASN A 56 6.13 -10.05 18.29
N VAL A 57 5.17 -9.16 18.52
CA VAL A 57 5.30 -7.71 18.29
C VAL A 57 5.75 -7.07 19.60
N THR A 58 7.00 -6.67 19.66
CA THR A 58 7.62 -6.14 20.89
C THR A 58 7.48 -4.63 21.04
N SER A 59 7.25 -3.91 19.96
CA SER A 59 7.02 -2.46 19.97
C SER A 59 6.22 -2.01 18.75
N VAL A 60 5.39 -0.98 18.94
CA VAL A 60 4.71 -0.25 17.89
C VAL A 60 5.08 1.23 18.04
N ILE A 61 5.64 1.82 16.99
CA ILE A 61 5.99 3.23 16.91
C ILE A 61 4.97 3.88 15.96
N GLU A 62 4.07 4.64 16.53
CA GLU A 62 3.05 5.38 15.78
C GLU A 62 3.56 6.77 15.44
N VAL A 63 3.48 7.13 14.16
CA VAL A 63 3.99 8.40 13.64
C VAL A 63 2.85 9.16 12.96
N PRO A 64 2.11 10.00 13.68
CA PRO A 64 1.03 10.77 13.10
C PRO A 64 1.56 11.90 12.22
N ILE A 65 1.10 11.95 10.96
CA ILE A 65 1.43 13.06 10.04
C ILE A 65 0.56 14.29 10.32
N PHE A 66 -0.70 14.06 10.71
CA PHE A 66 -1.65 15.14 11.02
C PHE A 66 -2.00 15.16 12.49
N GLY A 67 -2.34 16.34 13.00
CA GLY A 67 -2.79 16.52 14.38
C GLY A 67 -1.69 16.66 15.43
N ALA A 68 -0.43 16.40 15.06
CA ALA A 68 0.74 16.63 15.90
C ALA A 68 1.67 17.67 15.28
N THR A 69 2.36 18.42 16.12
CA THR A 69 3.43 19.35 15.70
C THR A 69 4.81 18.73 15.86
N ARG A 70 4.89 17.65 16.65
CA ARG A 70 6.06 16.80 16.85
C ARG A 70 5.57 15.37 17.02
N TYR A 71 6.26 14.38 16.44
CA TYR A 71 5.91 12.99 16.67
C TYR A 71 6.12 12.58 18.14
N GLU A 72 7.07 13.22 18.83
CA GLU A 72 7.39 12.99 20.25
C GLU A 72 6.22 13.30 21.19
N GLU A 73 5.26 14.12 20.76
CA GLU A 73 4.03 14.41 21.53
C GLU A 73 3.19 13.13 21.75
N PHE A 74 3.37 12.14 20.89
CA PHE A 74 2.72 10.82 20.97
C PHE A 74 3.64 9.71 21.50
N CYS A 75 4.96 9.94 21.56
CA CYS A 75 5.92 9.00 22.07
C CYS A 75 6.18 9.25 23.56
N LYS A 76 5.84 8.29 24.42
CA LYS A 76 6.04 8.37 25.89
C LYS A 76 7.50 8.44 26.37
N ARG A 77 8.52 8.53 25.49
CA ARG A 77 9.93 8.24 25.85
C ARG A 77 10.97 9.31 25.54
N ASP A 78 10.62 10.53 25.17
CA ASP A 78 11.69 11.52 24.94
C ASP A 78 12.01 12.34 26.18
N ASN A 79 12.95 11.81 27.00
CA ASN A 79 13.51 12.56 28.15
C ASN A 79 14.45 13.71 27.71
N ASN A 80 14.78 13.83 26.42
CA ASN A 80 15.78 14.77 25.90
C ASN A 80 15.19 15.90 25.04
N LEU A 81 13.88 15.97 24.84
CA LEU A 81 13.26 16.97 23.97
C LEU A 81 13.64 18.40 24.34
N GLN A 82 13.61 18.77 25.64
CA GLN A 82 14.01 20.11 26.09
C GLN A 82 15.47 20.42 25.76
N ALA A 83 16.36 19.45 25.94
CA ALA A 83 17.77 19.62 25.61
C ALA A 83 17.97 19.82 24.11
N ARG A 84 17.24 19.08 23.26
CA ARG A 84 17.28 19.27 21.79
C ARG A 84 16.76 20.64 21.42
N ILE A 85 15.63 21.09 21.99
CA ILE A 85 15.06 22.43 21.77
C ILE A 85 16.09 23.51 22.10
N LEU A 86 16.79 23.40 23.23
CA LEU A 86 17.79 24.40 23.66
C LEU A 86 19.04 24.37 22.77
N LYS A 87 19.51 23.21 22.36
CA LYS A 87 20.66 23.06 21.45
C LYS A 87 20.40 23.55 20.03
N THR A 88 19.12 23.62 19.60
CA THR A 88 18.75 24.05 18.25
C THR A 88 18.76 25.58 18.18
N THR A 89 19.94 26.13 17.94
CA THR A 89 20.20 27.56 17.78
C THR A 89 20.03 27.99 16.33
N GLN A 90 19.92 29.31 16.10
CA GLN A 90 19.90 29.90 14.76
C GLN A 90 21.15 29.52 13.93
N HIS A 91 22.31 29.43 14.57
CA HIS A 91 23.53 28.97 13.92
C HIS A 91 23.44 27.52 13.44
N VAL A 92 22.95 26.60 14.28
CA VAL A 92 22.75 25.20 13.89
C VAL A 92 21.78 25.09 12.72
N ILE A 93 20.68 25.84 12.76
CA ILE A 93 19.71 25.81 11.67
C ILE A 93 20.34 26.29 10.37
N LYS A 94 20.98 27.46 10.36
CA LYS A 94 21.51 28.07 9.15
C LYS A 94 22.70 27.33 8.57
N GLU A 95 23.62 26.86 9.42
CA GLU A 95 24.91 26.29 8.95
C GLU A 95 24.84 24.77 8.76
N LYS A 96 23.92 24.07 9.44
CA LYS A 96 23.87 22.62 9.35
C LYS A 96 22.58 22.12 8.67
N PHE A 97 21.41 22.58 9.12
CA PHE A 97 20.14 22.07 8.62
C PHE A 97 19.80 22.62 7.23
N ILE A 98 19.89 23.91 7.02
CA ILE A 98 19.48 24.58 5.77
C ILE A 98 20.23 24.04 4.55
N PRO A 99 21.56 23.81 4.58
CA PRO A 99 22.24 23.20 3.43
C PRO A 99 21.71 21.81 3.08
N LEU A 100 21.47 20.95 4.08
CA LEU A 100 20.93 19.59 3.85
C LEU A 100 19.48 19.63 3.36
N TYR A 101 18.65 20.49 3.94
CA TYR A 101 17.28 20.70 3.48
C TYR A 101 17.24 21.18 2.02
N THR A 102 18.10 22.11 1.67
CA THR A 102 18.21 22.62 0.29
C THR A 102 18.58 21.51 -0.68
N GLU A 103 19.56 20.68 -0.33
CA GLU A 103 19.98 19.57 -1.20
C GLU A 103 18.92 18.48 -1.29
N PHE A 104 18.21 18.18 -0.19
CA PHE A 104 17.05 17.28 -0.19
C PHE A 104 15.98 17.79 -1.17
N MET A 105 15.57 19.07 -1.03
CA MET A 105 14.53 19.66 -1.87
C MET A 105 14.93 19.69 -3.34
N LYS A 106 16.19 20.06 -3.66
CA LYS A 106 16.71 20.00 -5.03
C LYS A 106 16.65 18.59 -5.60
N SER A 107 17.05 17.60 -4.80
CA SER A 107 17.08 16.21 -5.24
C SER A 107 15.68 15.65 -5.51
N VAL A 108 14.71 15.89 -4.61
CA VAL A 108 13.34 15.34 -4.76
C VAL A 108 12.54 16.04 -5.85
N LEU A 109 12.90 17.28 -6.22
CA LEU A 109 12.23 18.03 -7.28
C LEU A 109 12.96 17.97 -8.63
N SER A 110 14.08 17.26 -8.72
CA SER A 110 14.89 17.17 -9.94
C SER A 110 14.36 16.11 -10.91
N ASP A 111 14.22 16.44 -12.19
CA ASP A 111 13.93 15.47 -13.24
C ASP A 111 15.06 14.43 -13.42
N ARG A 112 16.27 14.75 -12.97
CA ARG A 112 17.48 13.90 -13.05
C ARG A 112 18.02 13.57 -11.66
N CYS A 113 17.14 13.14 -10.76
CA CYS A 113 17.52 12.79 -9.40
C CYS A 113 18.60 11.70 -9.36
N ASN A 114 19.69 11.99 -8.64
CA ASN A 114 20.67 10.99 -8.26
C ASN A 114 20.25 10.35 -6.92
N THR A 115 19.79 9.12 -6.98
CA THR A 115 19.27 8.41 -5.80
C THR A 115 20.31 8.17 -4.72
N LYS A 116 21.60 8.07 -5.08
CA LYS A 116 22.70 7.93 -4.11
C LYS A 116 22.87 9.21 -3.30
N ILE A 117 22.91 10.36 -3.97
CA ILE A 117 22.99 11.67 -3.30
C ILE A 117 21.78 11.88 -2.41
N LEU A 118 20.57 11.57 -2.91
CA LEU A 118 19.34 11.70 -2.12
C LEU A 118 19.35 10.79 -0.89
N ALA A 119 19.82 9.55 -1.01
CA ALA A 119 19.95 8.64 0.13
C ALA A 119 20.96 9.17 1.17
N ASP A 120 22.11 9.67 0.73
CA ASP A 120 23.13 10.23 1.61
C ASP A 120 22.62 11.48 2.35
N VAL A 121 21.83 12.33 1.68
CA VAL A 121 21.20 13.52 2.30
C VAL A 121 20.12 13.11 3.31
N ILE A 122 19.31 12.11 3.02
CA ILE A 122 18.31 11.58 3.98
C ILE A 122 19.01 11.09 5.25
N ILE A 123 20.11 10.37 5.12
CA ILE A 123 20.89 9.87 6.24
C ILE A 123 21.46 11.04 7.07
N GLN A 124 22.04 12.06 6.42
CA GLN A 124 22.59 13.22 7.11
C GLN A 124 21.50 14.06 7.79
N LEU A 125 20.31 14.18 7.19
CA LEU A 125 19.15 14.81 7.83
C LEU A 125 18.71 14.04 9.05
N HIS A 126 18.68 12.71 8.99
CA HIS A 126 18.38 11.88 10.16
C HIS A 126 19.43 12.08 11.26
N ASP A 127 20.74 11.92 10.96
CA ASP A 127 21.83 12.12 11.91
C ASP A 127 21.75 13.49 12.62
N LEU A 128 21.25 14.51 11.94
CA LEU A 128 21.04 15.85 12.48
C LEU A 128 19.75 15.94 13.30
N LEU A 129 18.62 15.47 12.78
CA LEU A 129 17.31 15.69 13.39
C LEU A 129 17.05 14.81 14.63
N VAL A 130 17.82 13.75 14.85
CA VAL A 130 17.82 13.02 16.13
C VAL A 130 18.55 13.77 17.24
N GLN A 131 19.46 14.68 16.88
CA GLN A 131 20.25 15.49 17.83
C GLN A 131 19.64 16.86 18.14
N TYR A 132 18.83 17.39 17.19
CA TYR A 132 18.26 18.73 17.23
C TYR A 132 16.74 18.66 17.06
N ASP A 133 16.03 19.73 17.48
CA ASP A 133 14.58 19.82 17.38
C ASP A 133 14.13 20.01 15.93
N ALA A 134 13.51 18.97 15.37
CA ALA A 134 13.02 18.95 13.99
C ALA A 134 12.04 20.09 13.72
N LYS A 135 11.12 20.37 14.65
CA LYS A 135 10.14 21.45 14.50
C LYS A 135 10.79 22.82 14.32
N LYS A 136 11.75 23.17 15.18
CA LYS A 136 12.48 24.43 15.04
C LYS A 136 13.24 24.53 13.70
N CYS A 137 13.79 23.43 13.24
CA CYS A 137 14.47 23.37 11.95
C CYS A 137 13.50 23.60 10.79
N LEU A 138 12.40 22.87 10.78
CA LEU A 138 11.42 22.86 9.69
C LEU A 138 10.56 24.13 9.65
N GLU A 139 10.22 24.73 10.80
CA GLU A 139 9.45 25.98 10.88
C GLU A 139 10.30 27.24 10.68
N HIS A 140 11.61 27.10 10.41
CA HIS A 140 12.47 28.26 10.15
C HIS A 140 12.09 28.92 8.81
N PRO A 141 11.95 30.29 8.74
CA PRO A 141 11.48 30.97 7.53
C PRO A 141 12.28 30.65 6.26
N LEU A 142 13.58 30.42 6.37
CA LEU A 142 14.43 30.05 5.22
C LEU A 142 13.99 28.75 4.53
N THR A 143 13.29 27.85 5.21
CA THR A 143 12.79 26.63 4.56
C THR A 143 11.72 26.95 3.53
N TRP A 144 10.84 27.87 3.84
CA TRP A 144 9.85 28.41 2.91
C TRP A 144 10.50 29.19 1.76
N ASP A 145 11.44 30.09 2.09
CA ASP A 145 12.11 30.89 1.08
C ASP A 145 12.83 30.01 0.04
N ILE A 146 13.54 28.98 0.50
CA ILE A 146 14.21 27.99 -0.37
C ILE A 146 13.21 27.22 -1.21
N PHE A 147 12.09 26.77 -0.60
CA PHE A 147 11.07 26.04 -1.32
C PHE A 147 10.48 26.87 -2.46
N ILE A 148 10.14 28.12 -2.20
CA ILE A 148 9.61 29.06 -3.21
C ILE A 148 10.67 29.39 -4.26
N GLU A 149 11.95 29.58 -3.87
CA GLU A 149 13.03 29.80 -4.83
C GLU A 149 13.17 28.63 -5.80
N LEU A 150 13.07 27.38 -5.30
CA LEU A 150 13.14 26.18 -6.14
C LEU A 150 11.93 26.05 -7.07
N LEU A 151 10.71 26.34 -6.59
CA LEU A 151 9.53 26.35 -7.45
C LEU A 151 9.66 27.37 -8.57
N ASN A 152 10.17 28.56 -8.29
CA ASN A 152 10.31 29.65 -9.27
C ASN A 152 11.38 29.37 -10.33
N LYS A 153 12.31 28.44 -10.10
CA LYS A 153 13.34 28.05 -11.09
C LYS A 153 12.75 27.23 -12.25
N GLU A 154 11.65 26.51 -12.00
CA GLU A 154 11.03 25.66 -13.01
C GLU A 154 9.74 26.33 -13.50
N PRO A 155 9.61 26.65 -14.81
CA PRO A 155 8.48 27.42 -15.34
C PRO A 155 7.11 26.79 -15.01
N ILE A 156 7.03 25.45 -14.95
CA ILE A 156 5.77 24.76 -14.66
C ILE A 156 5.39 24.90 -13.16
N TYR A 157 6.34 24.87 -12.25
CA TYR A 157 6.03 25.01 -10.83
C TYR A 157 5.76 26.47 -10.43
N SER A 158 6.36 27.43 -11.13
CA SER A 158 6.15 28.86 -10.88
C SER A 158 4.70 29.32 -11.09
N SER A 159 3.89 28.50 -11.79
CA SER A 159 2.46 28.76 -12.01
C SER A 159 1.56 28.18 -10.92
N MET A 160 2.10 27.50 -9.91
CA MET A 160 1.33 27.04 -8.73
C MET A 160 0.78 28.24 -7.98
N THR A 161 -0.47 28.13 -7.53
CA THR A 161 -1.04 29.14 -6.63
C THR A 161 -0.40 29.08 -5.25
N PHE A 162 -0.49 30.17 -4.48
CA PHE A 162 0.00 30.20 -3.09
C PHE A 162 -0.58 29.07 -2.24
N LYS A 163 -1.88 28.76 -2.41
CA LYS A 163 -2.55 27.67 -1.68
C LYS A 163 -1.91 26.32 -1.99
N GLU A 164 -1.66 26.05 -3.25
CA GLU A 164 -1.06 24.77 -3.70
C GLU A 164 0.37 24.63 -3.21
N ALA A 165 1.17 25.68 -3.37
CA ALA A 165 2.55 25.72 -2.87
C ALA A 165 2.60 25.56 -1.35
N LEU A 166 1.73 26.23 -0.60
CA LEU A 166 1.66 26.09 0.85
C LEU A 166 1.23 24.69 1.28
N THR A 167 0.25 24.09 0.59
CA THR A 167 -0.19 22.71 0.88
C THR A 167 0.95 21.71 0.63
N ALA A 168 1.66 21.84 -0.50
CA ALA A 168 2.79 20.99 -0.83
C ALA A 168 3.92 21.12 0.21
N PHE A 169 4.29 22.35 0.56
CA PHE A 169 5.28 22.64 1.57
C PHE A 169 4.94 21.99 2.92
N GLN A 170 3.71 22.18 3.41
CA GLN A 170 3.27 21.63 4.68
C GLN A 170 3.29 20.09 4.69
N LEU A 171 2.86 19.45 3.60
CA LEU A 171 2.89 17.99 3.49
C LEU A 171 4.32 17.45 3.48
N ILE A 172 5.22 18.08 2.74
CA ILE A 172 6.64 17.68 2.72
C ILE A 172 7.27 17.85 4.10
N GLN A 173 7.05 18.99 4.76
CA GLN A 173 7.60 19.22 6.10
C GLN A 173 7.12 18.20 7.14
N ARG A 174 5.84 17.83 7.09
CA ARG A 174 5.30 16.78 7.97
C ARG A 174 6.00 15.44 7.76
N ASN A 175 6.29 15.10 6.52
CA ASN A 175 6.98 13.85 6.20
C ASN A 175 8.49 13.90 6.51
N ILE A 176 9.16 15.05 6.45
CA ILE A 176 10.57 15.19 6.88
C ILE A 176 10.71 14.93 8.40
N GLN A 177 9.65 15.10 9.20
CA GLN A 177 9.68 14.73 10.62
C GLN A 177 9.99 13.23 10.83
N LEU A 178 9.71 12.36 9.86
CA LEU A 178 10.12 10.95 9.89
C LEU A 178 11.63 10.79 10.12
N PHE A 179 12.44 11.75 9.69
CA PHE A 179 13.89 11.68 9.87
C PHE A 179 14.35 11.96 11.31
N SER A 180 13.46 12.39 12.21
CA SER A 180 13.78 12.55 13.64
C SER A 180 13.52 11.29 14.47
N ILE A 181 13.03 10.20 13.86
CA ILE A 181 12.67 8.97 14.56
C ILE A 181 13.94 8.13 14.80
N GLU A 182 14.24 7.85 16.05
CA GLU A 182 15.23 6.86 16.42
C GLU A 182 14.71 5.45 16.15
N VAL A 183 15.45 4.65 15.42
CA VAL A 183 15.09 3.26 15.14
C VAL A 183 15.97 2.31 15.97
N PRO A 184 15.40 1.25 16.55
CA PRO A 184 16.19 0.26 17.24
C PRO A 184 17.02 -0.56 16.25
N LYS A 185 18.17 -1.09 16.70
CA LYS A 185 18.94 -2.04 15.90
C LYS A 185 18.14 -3.31 15.64
N VAL A 186 18.11 -3.72 14.38
CA VAL A 186 17.33 -4.87 13.89
C VAL A 186 18.17 -5.72 12.93
N ASP A 187 17.71 -6.93 12.69
CA ASP A 187 18.38 -7.88 11.78
C ASP A 187 17.86 -7.80 10.36
N ILE A 188 16.60 -7.33 10.17
CA ILE A 188 15.95 -7.19 8.86
C ILE A 188 15.04 -5.96 8.91
N ILE A 189 14.98 -5.21 7.82
CA ILE A 189 13.97 -4.17 7.59
C ILE A 189 13.03 -4.65 6.49
N HIS A 190 11.72 -4.52 6.72
CA HIS A 190 10.70 -4.87 5.75
C HIS A 190 9.67 -3.74 5.61
N CYS A 191 9.59 -3.15 4.42
CA CYS A 191 8.61 -2.12 4.10
C CYS A 191 7.44 -2.74 3.34
N SER A 192 6.20 -2.38 3.68
CA SER A 192 4.99 -2.83 2.99
C SER A 192 4.64 -2.02 1.73
N LEU A 193 5.48 -1.05 1.38
CA LEU A 193 5.33 -0.17 0.20
C LEU A 193 6.63 0.60 -0.03
N ALA A 194 6.83 1.14 -1.24
CA ALA A 194 7.91 2.08 -1.55
C ALA A 194 7.36 3.52 -1.58
N TRP A 195 7.11 4.12 -0.42
CA TRP A 195 6.62 5.50 -0.30
C TRP A 195 7.25 6.22 0.90
N LEU A 196 6.74 7.37 1.26
CA LEU A 196 7.28 8.26 2.29
C LEU A 196 7.65 7.55 3.61
N PRO A 197 6.82 6.66 4.19
CA PRO A 197 7.20 5.95 5.42
C PRO A 197 8.48 5.13 5.27
N SER A 198 8.72 4.61 4.07
CA SER A 198 9.90 3.78 3.77
C SER A 198 11.20 4.57 3.64
N LEU A 199 11.15 5.91 3.70
CA LEU A 199 12.37 6.73 3.87
C LEU A 199 13.08 6.44 5.20
N VAL A 200 12.34 5.99 6.21
CA VAL A 200 12.92 5.47 7.47
C VAL A 200 13.89 4.32 7.20
N ALA A 201 13.58 3.44 6.25
CA ALA A 201 14.44 2.31 5.91
C ALA A 201 15.80 2.74 5.33
N VAL A 202 15.90 3.92 4.71
CA VAL A 202 17.15 4.43 4.12
C VAL A 202 18.23 4.61 5.18
N TYR A 203 17.89 5.29 6.29
CA TYR A 203 18.83 5.51 7.37
C TYR A 203 18.92 4.33 8.34
N ALA A 204 17.80 3.66 8.63
CA ALA A 204 17.78 2.48 9.49
C ALA A 204 18.68 1.35 8.96
N LYS A 205 18.73 1.16 7.64
CA LYS A 205 19.63 0.21 6.99
C LYS A 205 21.09 0.53 7.23
N LYS A 206 21.49 1.82 7.18
CA LYS A 206 22.84 2.24 7.51
C LYS A 206 23.17 1.97 8.97
N GLU A 207 22.28 2.33 9.89
CA GLU A 207 22.51 2.19 11.33
C GLU A 207 22.60 0.72 11.80
N SER A 208 21.73 -0.12 11.25
CA SER A 208 21.68 -1.55 11.61
C SER A 208 22.60 -2.40 10.73
N SER A 209 23.12 -1.86 9.62
CA SER A 209 23.86 -2.61 8.59
C SER A 209 23.15 -3.88 8.15
N CYS A 210 21.81 -3.88 8.13
CA CYS A 210 20.97 -5.03 7.88
C CYS A 210 20.30 -4.99 6.50
N PRO A 211 19.82 -6.12 5.96
CA PRO A 211 19.11 -6.16 4.69
C PRO A 211 17.74 -5.49 4.75
N LEU A 212 17.33 -4.96 3.59
CA LEU A 212 16.05 -4.31 3.35
C LEU A 212 15.25 -5.06 2.29
N ILE A 213 14.04 -5.46 2.66
CA ILE A 213 13.01 -6.00 1.77
C ILE A 213 11.92 -4.94 1.58
N ILE A 214 11.39 -4.83 0.37
CA ILE A 214 10.23 -4.00 0.05
C ILE A 214 9.17 -4.90 -0.58
N THR A 215 7.98 -4.97 0.01
CA THR A 215 6.83 -5.63 -0.59
C THR A 215 5.89 -4.60 -1.21
N GLU A 216 5.67 -4.69 -2.51
CA GLU A 216 4.74 -3.81 -3.23
C GLU A 216 3.41 -4.52 -3.48
N HIS A 217 2.40 -4.15 -2.69
CA HIS A 217 1.03 -4.68 -2.83
C HIS A 217 0.25 -4.05 -4.00
N GLY A 218 0.51 -2.79 -4.27
CA GLY A 218 0.16 -2.06 -5.48
C GLY A 218 1.35 -1.15 -5.74
N VAL A 219 1.74 -0.89 -6.96
CA VAL A 219 2.88 0.00 -7.19
C VAL A 219 2.53 1.40 -6.68
N ALA A 220 3.17 1.83 -5.58
CA ALA A 220 2.82 3.09 -4.91
C ALA A 220 2.78 4.28 -5.89
N PHE A 221 3.76 4.40 -6.76
CA PHE A 221 3.81 5.47 -7.77
C PHE A 221 2.60 5.41 -8.74
N ARG A 222 2.21 4.22 -9.21
CA ARG A 222 1.04 4.06 -10.09
C ARG A 222 -0.25 4.49 -9.40
N GLU A 223 -0.44 4.11 -8.16
CA GLU A 223 -1.63 4.47 -7.37
C GLU A 223 -1.70 5.97 -7.11
N LEU A 224 -0.55 6.59 -6.81
CA LEU A 224 -0.44 8.04 -6.64
C LEU A 224 -0.76 8.80 -7.94
N LEU A 225 -0.31 8.33 -9.09
CA LEU A 225 -0.66 8.93 -10.39
C LEU A 225 -2.18 8.90 -10.63
N LEU A 226 -2.84 7.79 -10.29
CA LEU A 226 -4.29 7.68 -10.41
C LEU A 226 -4.99 8.65 -9.44
N TYR A 227 -4.47 8.75 -8.20
CA TYR A 227 -4.96 9.67 -7.19
C TYR A 227 -4.81 11.14 -7.63
N TYR A 228 -3.63 11.54 -8.14
CA TYR A 228 -3.40 12.90 -8.62
C TYR A 228 -4.33 13.26 -9.77
N ASN A 229 -4.57 12.33 -10.70
CA ASN A 229 -5.52 12.56 -11.80
C ASN A 229 -6.97 12.65 -11.34
N ALA A 230 -7.35 11.96 -10.25
CA ALA A 230 -8.71 11.98 -9.74
C ALA A 230 -9.01 13.21 -8.86
N PHE A 231 -8.03 13.69 -8.10
CA PHE A 231 -8.26 14.66 -7.01
C PHE A 231 -7.50 15.99 -7.17
N LEU A 232 -6.44 16.06 -7.97
CA LEU A 232 -5.77 17.31 -8.30
C LEU A 232 -6.32 17.87 -9.61
N PHE A 233 -6.69 19.14 -9.62
CA PHE A 233 -7.33 19.76 -10.78
C PHE A 233 -6.36 20.58 -11.64
N ASP A 234 -5.24 21.04 -11.08
CA ASP A 234 -4.25 21.84 -11.75
C ASP A 234 -3.05 21.03 -12.23
N GLU A 235 -2.54 21.36 -13.42
CA GLU A 235 -1.40 20.64 -14.00
C GLU A 235 -0.06 20.89 -13.25
N PRO A 236 0.25 22.08 -12.76
CA PRO A 236 1.47 22.31 -11.99
C PRO A 236 1.60 21.40 -10.76
N SER A 237 0.53 21.27 -9.98
CA SER A 237 0.50 20.37 -8.81
C SER A 237 0.66 18.91 -9.21
N LYS A 238 0.01 18.47 -10.31
CA LYS A 238 0.17 17.08 -10.80
C LYS A 238 1.61 16.79 -11.17
N VAL A 239 2.27 17.69 -11.90
CA VAL A 239 3.67 17.53 -12.32
C VAL A 239 4.58 17.55 -11.10
N PHE A 240 4.37 18.49 -10.17
CA PHE A 240 5.12 18.58 -8.94
C PHE A 240 5.09 17.26 -8.15
N TRP A 241 3.89 16.76 -7.84
CA TRP A 241 3.72 15.53 -7.07
C TRP A 241 4.18 14.29 -7.84
N LYS A 242 4.06 14.29 -9.17
CA LYS A 242 4.62 13.22 -10.01
C LYS A 242 6.13 13.14 -9.88
N VAL A 243 6.86 14.25 -10.04
CA VAL A 243 8.32 14.28 -9.94
C VAL A 243 8.76 13.92 -8.52
N PHE A 244 8.15 14.54 -7.52
CA PHE A 244 8.44 14.25 -6.12
C PHE A 244 8.25 12.75 -5.80
N SER A 245 7.09 12.20 -6.13
CA SER A 245 6.77 10.79 -5.85
C SER A 245 7.70 9.83 -6.59
N HIS A 246 8.01 10.12 -7.84
CA HIS A 246 8.93 9.33 -8.65
C HIS A 246 10.31 9.21 -7.98
N ASN A 247 10.84 10.33 -7.48
CA ASN A 247 12.16 10.35 -6.85
C ASN A 247 12.17 9.68 -5.48
N ILE A 248 11.09 9.81 -4.69
CA ILE A 248 10.92 9.08 -3.43
C ILE A 248 10.92 7.56 -3.65
N VAL A 249 10.12 7.08 -4.59
CA VAL A 249 10.06 5.63 -4.90
C VAL A 249 11.43 5.12 -5.38
N ARG A 250 12.09 5.85 -6.26
CA ARG A 250 13.40 5.46 -6.80
C ARG A 250 14.49 5.39 -5.75
N VAL A 251 14.54 6.33 -4.78
CA VAL A 251 15.53 6.26 -3.71
C VAL A 251 15.30 5.04 -2.83
N VAL A 252 14.05 4.70 -2.52
CA VAL A 252 13.70 3.51 -1.74
C VAL A 252 14.10 2.23 -2.48
N TYR A 253 13.80 2.11 -3.76
CA TYR A 253 14.24 0.96 -4.57
C TYR A 253 15.75 0.85 -4.68
N SER A 254 16.47 1.98 -4.79
CA SER A 254 17.94 1.97 -4.95
C SER A 254 18.67 1.37 -3.75
N VAL A 255 18.11 1.51 -2.54
CA VAL A 255 18.69 0.97 -1.30
C VAL A 255 18.19 -0.43 -0.94
N ALA A 256 17.14 -0.93 -1.60
CA ALA A 256 16.61 -2.27 -1.35
C ALA A 256 17.61 -3.36 -1.71
N ASP A 257 17.63 -4.45 -0.93
CA ASP A 257 18.34 -5.69 -1.29
C ASP A 257 17.43 -6.64 -2.07
N VAL A 258 16.13 -6.67 -1.73
CA VAL A 258 15.10 -7.44 -2.44
C VAL A 258 13.82 -6.61 -2.52
N ILE A 259 13.16 -6.66 -3.67
CA ILE A 259 11.82 -6.10 -3.91
C ILE A 259 10.90 -7.28 -4.23
N THR A 260 9.79 -7.37 -3.49
CA THR A 260 8.84 -8.48 -3.61
C THR A 260 7.47 -7.99 -4.06
N PRO A 261 7.28 -7.74 -5.38
CA PRO A 261 5.94 -7.46 -5.90
C PRO A 261 5.00 -8.64 -5.68
N VAL A 262 3.72 -8.36 -5.50
CA VAL A 262 2.70 -9.40 -5.32
C VAL A 262 2.18 -10.00 -6.63
N CYS A 263 2.70 -9.57 -7.78
CA CYS A 263 2.38 -10.10 -9.11
C CYS A 263 3.40 -9.66 -10.16
N GLU A 264 3.49 -10.36 -11.28
CA GLU A 264 4.38 -10.02 -12.41
C GLU A 264 4.02 -8.68 -13.05
N ALA A 265 2.74 -8.32 -13.07
CA ALA A 265 2.31 -7.01 -13.57
C ALA A 265 2.92 -5.83 -12.79
N ASN A 266 3.10 -5.96 -11.48
CA ASN A 266 3.76 -4.96 -10.66
C ASN A 266 5.27 -4.89 -10.96
N LYS A 267 5.93 -6.02 -11.16
CA LYS A 267 7.36 -6.10 -11.52
C LYS A 267 7.71 -5.22 -12.71
N ASN A 268 6.89 -5.25 -13.77
CA ASN A 268 7.12 -4.41 -14.96
C ASN A 268 7.12 -2.90 -14.63
N TRP A 269 6.28 -2.49 -13.69
CA TRP A 269 6.26 -1.11 -13.20
C TRP A 269 7.50 -0.77 -12.37
N GLU A 270 7.91 -1.66 -11.48
CA GLU A 270 9.08 -1.47 -10.63
C GLU A 270 10.36 -1.35 -11.46
N GLU A 271 10.54 -2.20 -12.47
CA GLU A 271 11.63 -2.10 -13.44
C GLU A 271 11.63 -0.75 -14.18
N SER A 272 10.46 -0.30 -14.64
CA SER A 272 10.31 1.00 -15.31
C SER A 272 10.65 2.20 -14.41
N LEU A 273 10.52 2.03 -13.10
CA LEU A 273 10.88 3.01 -12.06
C LEU A 273 12.34 2.90 -11.61
N GLY A 274 13.13 2.03 -12.24
CA GLY A 274 14.56 1.90 -12.00
C GLY A 274 14.94 0.91 -10.91
N ALA A 275 14.04 0.02 -10.50
CA ALA A 275 14.40 -1.13 -9.69
C ALA A 275 15.33 -2.08 -10.47
N ASP A 276 16.35 -2.61 -9.80
CA ASP A 276 17.26 -3.60 -10.39
C ASP A 276 16.51 -4.93 -10.58
N PRO A 277 16.35 -5.43 -11.83
CA PRO A 277 15.63 -6.67 -12.10
C PRO A 277 16.16 -7.88 -11.33
N SER A 278 17.46 -7.89 -11.03
CA SER A 278 18.09 -9.00 -10.28
C SER A 278 17.65 -9.08 -8.81
N LYS A 279 17.10 -7.99 -8.30
CA LYS A 279 16.58 -7.87 -6.92
C LYS A 279 15.06 -8.11 -6.82
N ILE A 280 14.36 -8.24 -7.95
CA ILE A 280 12.90 -8.41 -7.96
C ILE A 280 12.55 -9.89 -7.91
N LYS A 281 11.71 -10.25 -6.94
CA LYS A 281 11.19 -11.62 -6.74
C LYS A 281 9.70 -11.57 -6.46
N VAL A 282 8.89 -12.06 -7.37
CA VAL A 282 7.43 -12.10 -7.17
C VAL A 282 7.06 -13.05 -6.04
N ILE A 283 6.29 -12.57 -5.07
CA ILE A 283 5.70 -13.37 -4.00
C ILE A 283 4.21 -13.05 -3.95
N TYR A 284 3.39 -13.96 -4.46
CA TYR A 284 1.93 -13.79 -4.49
C TYR A 284 1.35 -13.75 -3.07
N ASN A 285 0.27 -12.98 -2.91
CA ASN A 285 -0.54 -13.03 -1.69
C ASN A 285 -1.12 -14.44 -1.51
N GLY A 286 -1.25 -14.87 -0.27
CA GLY A 286 -1.80 -16.18 0.08
C GLY A 286 -3.12 -16.09 0.84
N VAL A 287 -4.02 -17.04 0.59
CA VAL A 287 -5.30 -17.17 1.27
C VAL A 287 -5.31 -18.34 2.24
N ASN A 288 -5.93 -18.15 3.40
CA ASN A 288 -6.15 -19.21 4.39
C ASN A 288 -7.24 -20.17 3.91
N THR A 289 -6.85 -21.31 3.34
CA THR A 289 -7.76 -22.32 2.78
C THR A 289 -8.51 -23.13 3.84
N SER A 290 -8.15 -23.03 5.12
CA SER A 290 -8.93 -23.60 6.21
C SER A 290 -10.17 -22.76 6.51
N ARG A 291 -10.07 -21.44 6.36
CA ARG A 291 -11.16 -20.48 6.53
C ARG A 291 -11.97 -20.32 5.24
N PHE A 292 -11.31 -20.02 4.13
CA PHE A 292 -11.94 -19.84 2.82
C PHE A 292 -11.98 -21.17 2.09
N LYS A 293 -13.17 -21.77 2.06
CA LYS A 293 -13.43 -23.07 1.42
C LYS A 293 -14.90 -23.17 1.00
N PRO A 294 -15.24 -24.08 0.10
CA PRO A 294 -16.64 -24.37 -0.18
C PRO A 294 -17.36 -24.81 1.08
N MET A 295 -18.48 -24.18 1.39
CA MET A 295 -19.36 -24.51 2.51
C MET A 295 -20.81 -24.29 2.15
N GLN A 296 -21.70 -25.06 2.77
CA GLN A 296 -23.12 -24.79 2.68
C GLN A 296 -23.47 -23.62 3.59
N VAL A 297 -24.13 -22.63 3.02
CA VAL A 297 -24.64 -21.47 3.75
C VAL A 297 -26.10 -21.28 3.41
N GLU A 298 -26.86 -20.84 4.39
CA GLU A 298 -28.25 -20.46 4.15
C GLU A 298 -28.30 -19.23 3.27
N ARG A 299 -29.11 -19.27 2.21
CA ARG A 299 -29.27 -18.14 1.28
C ARG A 299 -30.60 -17.48 1.56
N GLU A 300 -30.61 -16.17 1.71
CA GLU A 300 -31.82 -15.38 1.91
C GLU A 300 -32.73 -15.36 0.67
N SER A 301 -32.17 -15.71 -0.49
CA SER A 301 -32.89 -15.65 -1.77
C SER A 301 -32.42 -16.73 -2.73
N THR A 302 -33.36 -17.23 -3.55
CA THR A 302 -33.08 -18.14 -4.68
C THR A 302 -32.74 -17.41 -5.97
N ARG A 303 -32.71 -16.08 -5.97
CA ARG A 303 -32.39 -15.24 -7.12
C ARG A 303 -30.94 -15.45 -7.57
N PRO A 304 -30.67 -15.39 -8.88
CA PRO A 304 -29.28 -15.36 -9.37
C PRO A 304 -28.49 -14.23 -8.72
N THR A 305 -27.45 -14.59 -7.94
CA THR A 305 -26.78 -13.67 -7.02
C THR A 305 -25.34 -13.43 -7.44
N VAL A 306 -25.04 -12.18 -7.77
CA VAL A 306 -23.68 -11.64 -7.96
C VAL A 306 -23.23 -11.02 -6.65
N VAL A 307 -22.02 -11.34 -6.21
CA VAL A 307 -21.44 -10.70 -5.02
C VAL A 307 -20.15 -9.97 -5.41
N THR A 308 -19.93 -8.83 -4.80
CA THR A 308 -18.63 -8.16 -4.73
C THR A 308 -18.28 -7.87 -3.29
N VAL A 309 -17.01 -8.11 -2.93
CA VAL A 309 -16.44 -7.74 -1.63
C VAL A 309 -15.33 -6.74 -1.91
N ALA A 310 -15.60 -5.46 -1.73
CA ALA A 310 -14.67 -4.40 -2.06
C ALA A 310 -15.01 -3.11 -1.30
N ARG A 311 -14.03 -2.28 -1.01
CA ARG A 311 -14.29 -0.91 -0.55
C ARG A 311 -15.12 -0.18 -1.60
N VAL A 312 -16.04 0.68 -1.14
CA VAL A 312 -16.82 1.53 -2.04
C VAL A 312 -16.02 2.81 -2.30
N ASP A 313 -15.13 2.74 -3.27
CA ASP A 313 -14.27 3.85 -3.71
C ASP A 313 -14.10 3.89 -5.24
N VAL A 314 -13.51 4.98 -5.73
CA VAL A 314 -13.35 5.22 -7.18
C VAL A 314 -12.49 4.16 -7.87
N PHE A 315 -11.55 3.52 -7.16
CA PHE A 315 -10.63 2.54 -7.75
C PHE A 315 -11.28 1.16 -7.92
N LYS A 316 -12.32 0.87 -7.11
CA LYS A 316 -13.12 -0.36 -7.24
C LYS A 316 -14.25 -0.24 -8.27
N ASP A 317 -14.50 0.97 -8.76
CA ASP A 317 -15.46 1.32 -9.83
C ASP A 317 -16.83 0.63 -9.66
N ILE A 318 -17.39 0.80 -8.48
CA ILE A 318 -18.73 0.24 -8.14
C ILE A 318 -19.81 0.81 -9.07
N VAL A 319 -19.62 2.02 -9.60
CA VAL A 319 -20.54 2.59 -10.61
C VAL A 319 -20.56 1.72 -11.87
N CYS A 320 -19.42 1.24 -12.34
CA CYS A 320 -19.34 0.31 -13.48
C CYS A 320 -20.07 -1.02 -13.18
N LEU A 321 -19.94 -1.55 -11.96
CA LEU A 321 -20.67 -2.76 -11.55
C LEU A 321 -22.19 -2.53 -11.58
N ILE A 322 -22.68 -1.42 -11.00
CA ILE A 322 -24.10 -1.07 -11.00
C ILE A 322 -24.64 -0.96 -12.44
N GLN A 323 -23.91 -0.28 -13.33
CA GLN A 323 -24.25 -0.19 -14.74
C GLN A 323 -24.25 -1.57 -15.43
N ALA A 324 -23.31 -2.44 -15.05
CA ALA A 324 -23.27 -3.80 -15.58
C ALA A 324 -24.49 -4.63 -15.15
N ILE A 325 -24.95 -4.47 -13.90
CA ILE A 325 -26.21 -5.11 -13.45
C ILE A 325 -27.42 -4.62 -14.27
N ASN A 326 -27.46 -3.32 -14.60
CA ASN A 326 -28.52 -2.79 -15.48
C ASN A 326 -28.55 -3.48 -16.85
N TYR A 327 -27.40 -3.73 -17.47
CA TYR A 327 -27.33 -4.48 -18.73
C TYR A 327 -27.66 -5.97 -18.54
N ALA A 328 -27.21 -6.59 -17.44
CA ALA A 328 -27.46 -7.99 -17.17
C ALA A 328 -28.95 -8.27 -16.87
N LYS A 329 -29.66 -7.36 -16.21
CA LYS A 329 -31.08 -7.42 -15.91
C LYS A 329 -31.95 -7.68 -17.17
N ALA A 330 -31.55 -7.14 -18.32
CA ALA A 330 -32.24 -7.38 -19.58
C ALA A 330 -32.25 -8.87 -20.03
N LYS A 331 -31.31 -9.68 -19.55
CA LYS A 331 -31.14 -11.10 -19.85
C LYS A 331 -31.53 -12.02 -18.68
N ILE A 332 -31.39 -11.52 -17.47
CA ILE A 332 -31.69 -12.21 -16.20
C ILE A 332 -32.53 -11.26 -15.34
N PRO A 333 -33.86 -11.21 -15.55
CA PRO A 333 -34.72 -10.21 -14.89
C PRO A 333 -34.68 -10.22 -13.37
N ASP A 334 -34.41 -11.38 -12.75
CA ASP A 334 -34.35 -11.54 -11.30
C ASP A 334 -32.91 -11.44 -10.72
N ILE A 335 -31.92 -11.00 -11.52
CA ILE A 335 -30.56 -10.86 -11.02
C ILE A 335 -30.49 -9.93 -9.81
N GLN A 336 -29.69 -10.29 -8.81
CA GLN A 336 -29.35 -9.40 -7.70
C GLN A 336 -27.85 -9.28 -7.54
N CYS A 337 -27.41 -8.11 -7.05
CA CYS A 337 -26.02 -7.83 -6.72
C CYS A 337 -25.92 -7.37 -5.26
N LEU A 338 -25.11 -8.08 -4.48
CA LEU A 338 -24.83 -7.75 -3.09
C LEU A 338 -23.42 -7.17 -2.99
N ILE A 339 -23.32 -5.91 -2.54
CA ILE A 339 -22.07 -5.17 -2.43
C ILE A 339 -21.67 -5.11 -0.96
N TYR A 340 -20.63 -5.86 -0.60
CA TYR A 340 -20.06 -5.87 0.75
C TYR A 340 -18.80 -5.02 0.79
N GLY A 341 -18.80 -4.01 1.65
CA GLY A 341 -17.67 -3.12 1.91
C GLY A 341 -18.10 -1.81 2.51
N THR A 342 -17.18 -1.14 3.14
CA THR A 342 -17.35 0.21 3.68
C THR A 342 -16.79 1.25 2.73
N SER A 343 -17.18 2.50 2.91
CA SER A 343 -16.63 3.64 2.20
C SER A 343 -16.13 4.67 3.19
N SER A 344 -14.99 5.28 2.86
CA SER A 344 -14.52 6.52 3.48
C SER A 344 -14.77 7.75 2.58
N ASP A 345 -15.23 7.53 1.33
CA ASP A 345 -15.54 8.55 0.33
C ASP A 345 -17.06 8.72 0.23
N LEU A 346 -17.56 9.75 0.93
CA LEU A 346 -18.99 10.04 0.96
C LEU A 346 -19.53 10.44 -0.42
N ASP A 347 -18.78 11.25 -1.17
CA ASP A 347 -19.21 11.75 -2.48
C ASP A 347 -19.34 10.61 -3.49
N TYR A 348 -18.36 9.70 -3.48
CA TYR A 348 -18.44 8.50 -4.32
C TYR A 348 -19.59 7.57 -3.92
N SER A 349 -19.82 7.40 -2.62
CA SER A 349 -20.96 6.62 -2.11
C SER A 349 -22.30 7.20 -2.56
N LEU A 350 -22.46 8.51 -2.44
CA LEU A 350 -23.67 9.21 -2.92
C LEU A 350 -23.85 9.05 -4.44
N ARG A 351 -22.74 9.11 -5.20
CA ARG A 351 -22.75 8.85 -6.65
C ARG A 351 -23.23 7.42 -6.95
N CYS A 352 -22.76 6.42 -6.21
CA CYS A 352 -23.20 5.02 -6.37
C CYS A 352 -24.72 4.89 -6.10
N LEU A 353 -25.20 5.42 -4.97
CA LEU A 353 -26.62 5.39 -4.61
C LEU A 353 -27.49 6.13 -5.65
N LYS A 354 -27.02 7.29 -6.12
CA LYS A 354 -27.70 8.01 -7.20
C LYS A 354 -27.78 7.18 -8.47
N THR A 355 -26.72 6.46 -8.85
CA THR A 355 -26.71 5.60 -10.04
C THR A 355 -27.72 4.46 -9.91
N VAL A 356 -27.83 3.84 -8.72
CA VAL A 356 -28.87 2.81 -8.46
C VAL A 356 -30.27 3.37 -8.69
N LYS A 357 -30.54 4.55 -8.14
CA LYS A 357 -31.85 5.22 -8.27
C LYS A 357 -32.15 5.65 -9.71
N ASP A 358 -31.20 6.27 -10.38
CA ASP A 358 -31.36 6.76 -11.77
C ASP A 358 -31.64 5.60 -12.75
N LEU A 359 -31.10 4.39 -12.46
CA LEU A 359 -31.29 3.18 -13.27
C LEU A 359 -32.44 2.28 -12.75
N GLN A 360 -33.14 2.66 -11.70
CA GLN A 360 -34.26 1.91 -11.10
C GLN A 360 -33.82 0.48 -10.72
N LEU A 361 -32.72 0.38 -9.95
CA LEU A 361 -32.10 -0.88 -9.56
C LEU A 361 -32.20 -1.17 -8.05
N GLU A 362 -33.07 -0.49 -7.31
CA GLU A 362 -33.20 -0.62 -5.84
C GLU A 362 -33.53 -2.07 -5.41
N ASP A 363 -34.26 -2.80 -6.23
CA ASP A 363 -34.58 -4.23 -6.00
C ASP A 363 -33.49 -5.19 -6.45
N HIS A 364 -32.47 -4.70 -7.17
CA HIS A 364 -31.42 -5.51 -7.78
C HIS A 364 -30.04 -5.30 -7.15
N VAL A 365 -29.75 -4.12 -6.62
CA VAL A 365 -28.45 -3.76 -6.05
C VAL A 365 -28.63 -3.38 -4.59
N LYS A 366 -27.91 -4.07 -3.70
CA LYS A 366 -27.96 -3.81 -2.26
C LYS A 366 -26.56 -3.58 -1.71
N PHE A 367 -26.39 -2.49 -0.96
CA PHE A 367 -25.18 -2.21 -0.18
C PHE A 367 -25.34 -2.81 1.21
N MET A 368 -24.52 -3.82 1.49
CA MET A 368 -24.61 -4.64 2.71
C MET A 368 -23.73 -4.14 3.85
N GLY A 369 -22.88 -3.12 3.59
CA GLY A 369 -21.87 -2.67 4.55
C GLY A 369 -20.70 -3.64 4.70
N GLY A 370 -19.88 -3.44 5.73
CA GLY A 370 -18.73 -4.30 6.00
C GLY A 370 -19.14 -5.69 6.54
N THR A 371 -18.29 -6.69 6.31
CA THR A 371 -18.50 -8.05 6.85
C THR A 371 -17.28 -8.52 7.64
N LYS A 372 -17.52 -9.29 8.70
CA LYS A 372 -16.50 -10.03 9.46
C LYS A 372 -16.34 -11.48 8.99
N GLU A 373 -17.29 -11.97 8.18
CA GLU A 373 -17.37 -13.34 7.70
C GLU A 373 -17.42 -13.38 6.15
N PRO A 374 -16.40 -12.85 5.46
CA PRO A 374 -16.37 -12.81 4.00
C PRO A 374 -16.45 -14.22 3.38
N GLU A 375 -15.97 -15.26 4.07
CA GLU A 375 -16.09 -16.65 3.63
C GLU A 375 -17.54 -17.10 3.48
N LYS A 376 -18.44 -16.65 4.35
CA LYS A 376 -19.88 -16.93 4.21
C LYS A 376 -20.48 -16.15 3.06
N VAL A 377 -20.06 -14.88 2.92
CA VAL A 377 -20.51 -14.00 1.84
C VAL A 377 -20.16 -14.56 0.46
N TYR A 378 -18.92 -15.03 0.27
CA TYR A 378 -18.56 -15.69 -1.00
C TYR A 378 -19.42 -16.93 -1.25
N ASN A 379 -19.65 -17.75 -0.23
CA ASN A 379 -20.42 -18.99 -0.38
C ASN A 379 -21.91 -18.77 -0.69
N GLN A 380 -22.48 -17.59 -0.38
CA GLN A 380 -23.86 -17.23 -0.78
C GLN A 380 -23.99 -16.89 -2.27
N ALA A 381 -22.89 -16.53 -2.95
CA ALA A 381 -22.90 -16.10 -4.34
C ALA A 381 -23.06 -17.26 -5.32
N ASP A 382 -23.68 -16.99 -6.47
CA ASP A 382 -23.54 -17.84 -7.64
C ASP A 382 -22.25 -17.53 -8.40
N ILE A 383 -21.92 -16.22 -8.51
CA ILE A 383 -20.66 -15.74 -9.11
C ILE A 383 -20.14 -14.51 -8.35
N ILE A 384 -18.87 -14.25 -8.51
CA ILE A 384 -18.22 -13.04 -7.99
C ILE A 384 -17.88 -12.11 -9.17
N ALA A 385 -18.16 -10.80 -9.00
CA ALA A 385 -17.83 -9.78 -9.98
C ALA A 385 -16.91 -8.72 -9.37
N ILE A 386 -15.85 -8.33 -10.13
CA ILE A 386 -14.88 -7.32 -9.73
C ILE A 386 -14.71 -6.33 -10.86
N SER A 387 -15.00 -5.05 -10.59
CA SER A 387 -15.01 -3.95 -11.57
C SER A 387 -13.82 -3.01 -11.49
N SER A 388 -12.81 -3.34 -10.70
CA SER A 388 -11.71 -2.45 -10.32
C SER A 388 -10.99 -1.81 -11.52
N ILE A 389 -10.52 -0.57 -11.32
CA ILE A 389 -9.68 0.17 -12.28
C ILE A 389 -8.21 -0.24 -12.13
N THR A 390 -7.81 -0.56 -10.90
CA THR A 390 -6.45 -0.98 -10.58
C THR A 390 -6.47 -2.00 -9.44
N GLU A 391 -5.57 -2.97 -9.52
CA GLU A 391 -5.29 -3.96 -8.48
C GLU A 391 -3.79 -4.28 -8.47
N GLY A 392 -3.28 -4.72 -7.32
CA GLY A 392 -2.06 -5.49 -7.26
C GLY A 392 -2.38 -6.97 -7.51
N PHE A 393 -2.46 -7.75 -6.41
CA PHE A 393 -2.93 -9.14 -6.43
C PHE A 393 -4.07 -9.26 -5.39
N PRO A 394 -5.34 -9.14 -5.81
CA PRO A 394 -6.45 -8.92 -4.89
C PRO A 394 -6.81 -10.15 -4.08
N PHE A 395 -6.83 -10.01 -2.75
CA PHE A 395 -7.29 -11.07 -1.84
C PHE A 395 -8.70 -11.54 -2.16
N THR A 396 -9.59 -10.63 -2.52
CA THR A 396 -11.00 -10.95 -2.83
C THR A 396 -11.14 -11.96 -3.96
N ILE A 397 -10.22 -11.99 -4.92
CA ILE A 397 -10.22 -13.00 -6.00
C ILE A 397 -9.77 -14.36 -5.45
N ILE A 398 -8.61 -14.44 -4.77
CA ILE A 398 -8.12 -15.72 -4.26
C ILE A 398 -9.00 -16.28 -3.13
N GLU A 399 -9.66 -15.44 -2.35
CA GLU A 399 -10.68 -15.83 -1.37
C GLU A 399 -11.93 -16.43 -2.04
N ALA A 400 -12.44 -15.77 -3.08
CA ALA A 400 -13.57 -16.29 -3.88
C ALA A 400 -13.22 -17.62 -4.55
N MET A 401 -12.04 -17.71 -5.16
CA MET A 401 -11.50 -18.93 -5.78
C MET A 401 -11.38 -20.06 -4.75
N ALA A 402 -10.88 -19.77 -3.54
CA ALA A 402 -10.77 -20.72 -2.43
C ALA A 402 -12.15 -21.20 -1.94
N CYS A 403 -13.18 -20.35 -2.03
CA CYS A 403 -14.57 -20.74 -1.78
C CYS A 403 -15.23 -21.48 -2.96
N GLY A 404 -14.48 -21.78 -4.03
CA GLY A 404 -14.99 -22.50 -5.20
C GLY A 404 -15.97 -21.67 -6.03
N LYS A 405 -15.76 -20.37 -6.15
CA LYS A 405 -16.64 -19.48 -6.92
C LYS A 405 -16.04 -19.08 -8.25
N ALA A 406 -16.85 -19.11 -9.29
CA ALA A 406 -16.49 -18.55 -10.58
C ALA A 406 -16.44 -17.00 -10.48
N VAL A 407 -15.39 -16.41 -11.06
CA VAL A 407 -15.13 -14.98 -11.00
C VAL A 407 -15.15 -14.37 -12.40
N VAL A 408 -15.79 -13.21 -12.54
CA VAL A 408 -15.62 -12.30 -13.68
C VAL A 408 -15.03 -11.01 -13.17
N ALA A 409 -13.92 -10.56 -13.76
CA ALA A 409 -13.20 -9.40 -13.25
C ALA A 409 -12.61 -8.52 -14.36
N SER A 410 -12.39 -7.24 -14.03
CA SER A 410 -11.60 -6.33 -14.86
C SER A 410 -10.17 -6.84 -14.98
N ASP A 411 -9.63 -6.85 -16.19
CA ASP A 411 -8.25 -7.26 -16.50
C ASP A 411 -7.26 -6.15 -16.14
N VAL A 412 -6.87 -6.10 -14.87
CA VAL A 412 -5.99 -5.07 -14.32
C VAL A 412 -5.00 -5.67 -13.31
N GLY A 413 -3.75 -5.23 -13.35
CA GLY A 413 -2.70 -5.72 -12.44
C GLY A 413 -2.58 -7.24 -12.46
N GLY A 414 -2.47 -7.87 -11.30
CA GLY A 414 -2.35 -9.32 -11.14
C GLY A 414 -3.64 -10.12 -11.27
N VAL A 415 -4.77 -9.46 -11.61
CA VAL A 415 -6.05 -10.16 -11.81
C VAL A 415 -5.95 -11.22 -12.92
N ARG A 416 -5.26 -10.89 -14.02
CA ARG A 416 -5.01 -11.85 -15.10
C ARG A 416 -4.25 -13.07 -14.60
N GLU A 417 -3.20 -12.86 -13.81
CA GLU A 417 -2.38 -13.96 -13.28
C GLU A 417 -3.20 -14.88 -12.36
N ALA A 418 -4.07 -14.29 -11.52
CA ALA A 418 -4.96 -15.05 -10.66
C ALA A 418 -6.01 -15.87 -11.43
N LEU A 419 -6.63 -15.28 -12.47
CA LEU A 419 -7.80 -15.85 -13.15
C LEU A 419 -7.47 -16.59 -14.46
N ASP A 420 -6.22 -16.62 -14.91
CA ASP A 420 -5.85 -17.30 -16.15
C ASP A 420 -6.28 -18.78 -16.11
N GLY A 421 -7.12 -19.17 -17.07
CA GLY A 421 -7.69 -20.50 -17.17
C GLY A 421 -8.82 -20.84 -16.16
N CYS A 422 -9.19 -19.94 -15.22
CA CYS A 422 -10.17 -20.25 -14.17
C CYS A 422 -11.18 -19.13 -13.87
N GLY A 423 -11.33 -18.16 -14.78
CA GLY A 423 -12.29 -17.07 -14.66
C GLY A 423 -12.47 -16.29 -15.96
N LEU A 424 -13.33 -15.29 -15.96
CA LEU A 424 -13.52 -14.40 -17.11
C LEU A 424 -12.87 -13.05 -16.86
N LEU A 425 -12.09 -12.60 -17.84
CA LEU A 425 -11.47 -11.29 -17.84
C LEU A 425 -12.17 -10.36 -18.83
N VAL A 426 -12.45 -9.14 -18.41
CA VAL A 426 -13.08 -8.09 -19.22
C VAL A 426 -12.25 -6.80 -19.14
N ARG A 427 -12.37 -5.92 -20.12
CA ARG A 427 -11.68 -4.63 -20.06
C ARG A 427 -12.23 -3.78 -18.91
N SER A 428 -11.36 -3.10 -18.19
CA SER A 428 -11.75 -2.15 -17.14
C SER A 428 -12.62 -1.02 -17.69
N ARG A 429 -13.54 -0.50 -16.89
CA ARG A 429 -14.48 0.57 -17.24
C ARG A 429 -15.40 0.20 -18.43
N ARG A 430 -15.72 -1.07 -18.58
CA ARG A 430 -16.60 -1.58 -19.63
C ARG A 430 -17.81 -2.34 -19.02
N PRO A 431 -18.81 -1.61 -18.55
CA PRO A 431 -19.94 -2.24 -17.85
C PRO A 431 -20.70 -3.24 -18.73
N HIS A 432 -20.78 -3.01 -20.05
CA HIS A 432 -21.41 -3.96 -20.97
C HIS A 432 -20.64 -5.28 -21.08
N GLU A 433 -19.31 -5.25 -21.13
CA GLU A 433 -18.48 -6.47 -21.15
C GLU A 433 -18.59 -7.24 -19.83
N LEU A 434 -18.58 -6.51 -18.70
CA LEU A 434 -18.77 -7.11 -17.37
C LEU A 434 -20.14 -7.78 -17.27
N ALA A 435 -21.20 -7.14 -17.79
CA ALA A 435 -22.53 -7.73 -17.86
C ALA A 435 -22.56 -8.99 -18.71
N GLN A 436 -21.92 -8.99 -19.88
CA GLN A 436 -21.84 -10.20 -20.72
C GLN A 436 -21.14 -11.35 -20.00
N GLY A 437 -20.05 -11.06 -19.29
CA GLY A 437 -19.35 -12.05 -18.47
C GLY A 437 -20.22 -12.62 -17.35
N MET A 438 -20.95 -11.76 -16.61
CA MET A 438 -21.87 -12.20 -15.58
C MET A 438 -23.00 -13.07 -16.16
N VAL A 439 -23.65 -12.63 -17.22
CA VAL A 439 -24.73 -13.39 -17.88
C VAL A 439 -24.21 -14.75 -18.35
N LYS A 440 -23.04 -14.81 -18.97
CA LYS A 440 -22.42 -16.04 -19.43
C LYS A 440 -22.22 -17.04 -18.29
N LEU A 441 -21.64 -16.60 -17.16
CA LEU A 441 -21.42 -17.48 -16.01
C LEU A 441 -22.71 -17.90 -15.31
N LEU A 442 -23.74 -17.04 -15.29
CA LEU A 442 -25.01 -17.37 -14.64
C LEU A 442 -25.88 -18.33 -15.49
N GLN A 443 -25.78 -18.26 -16.81
CA GLN A 443 -26.58 -19.09 -17.72
C GLN A 443 -25.87 -20.38 -18.14
N ASP A 444 -24.53 -20.40 -18.20
CA ASP A 444 -23.76 -21.61 -18.57
C ASP A 444 -23.20 -22.27 -17.30
N GLU A 445 -24.00 -23.20 -16.75
CA GLU A 445 -23.59 -23.96 -15.55
C GLU A 445 -22.35 -24.81 -15.77
N ASN A 446 -22.15 -25.36 -16.96
CA ASN A 446 -21.00 -26.21 -17.27
C ASN A 446 -19.71 -25.37 -17.24
N LEU A 447 -19.72 -24.22 -17.90
CA LEU A 447 -18.58 -23.29 -17.86
C LEU A 447 -18.31 -22.81 -16.45
N ARG A 448 -19.36 -22.42 -15.70
CA ARG A 448 -19.21 -21.99 -14.31
C ARG A 448 -18.55 -23.06 -13.46
N ARG A 449 -19.02 -24.32 -13.52
CA ARG A 449 -18.41 -25.46 -12.81
C ARG A 449 -16.96 -25.74 -13.22
N GLN A 450 -16.66 -25.64 -14.49
CA GLN A 450 -15.28 -25.80 -14.95
C GLN A 450 -14.36 -24.76 -14.29
N PHE A 451 -14.78 -23.50 -14.25
CA PHE A 451 -13.99 -22.45 -13.59
C PHE A 451 -13.91 -22.61 -12.06
N GLU A 452 -14.99 -23.03 -11.41
CA GLU A 452 -14.99 -23.32 -9.96
C GLU A 452 -13.96 -24.39 -9.60
N ILE A 453 -13.90 -25.48 -10.36
CA ILE A 453 -12.94 -26.57 -10.15
C ILE A 453 -11.49 -26.09 -10.44
N ALA A 454 -11.29 -25.39 -11.55
CA ALA A 454 -9.99 -24.87 -11.93
C ALA A 454 -9.46 -23.83 -10.92
N ALA A 455 -10.33 -22.94 -10.43
CA ALA A 455 -10.01 -21.94 -9.42
C ALA A 455 -9.58 -22.58 -8.09
N LEU A 456 -10.33 -23.58 -7.59
CA LEU A 456 -9.96 -24.33 -6.39
C LEU A 456 -8.60 -25.01 -6.51
N LYS A 457 -8.33 -25.63 -7.67
CA LYS A 457 -7.05 -26.27 -7.92
C LYS A 457 -5.93 -25.24 -7.91
N LYS A 458 -6.07 -24.15 -8.67
CA LYS A 458 -5.05 -23.11 -8.78
C LYS A 458 -4.69 -22.47 -7.44
N VAL A 459 -5.69 -22.17 -6.60
CA VAL A 459 -5.44 -21.64 -5.24
C VAL A 459 -4.63 -22.63 -4.40
N ARG A 460 -4.99 -23.91 -4.40
CA ARG A 460 -4.24 -24.93 -3.64
C ARG A 460 -2.81 -25.09 -4.14
N ASP A 461 -2.62 -24.98 -5.46
CA ASP A 461 -1.33 -25.18 -6.09
C ASP A 461 -0.42 -23.94 -6.01
N GLU A 462 -0.97 -22.72 -5.92
CA GLU A 462 -0.17 -21.50 -6.10
C GLU A 462 -0.37 -20.44 -5.00
N PHE A 463 -1.58 -20.28 -4.45
CA PHE A 463 -1.96 -19.10 -3.65
C PHE A 463 -2.38 -19.42 -2.21
N THR A 464 -1.81 -20.47 -1.61
CA THR A 464 -2.08 -20.75 -0.20
C THR A 464 -1.28 -19.82 0.71
N LEU A 465 -1.82 -19.59 1.91
CA LEU A 465 -1.17 -18.81 2.94
C LEU A 465 0.21 -19.38 3.29
N GLU A 466 0.29 -20.69 3.42
CA GLU A 466 1.52 -21.41 3.78
C GLU A 466 2.64 -21.15 2.78
N LYS A 467 2.34 -21.18 1.47
CA LYS A 467 3.30 -20.88 0.39
C LYS A 467 3.80 -19.43 0.43
N CYS A 468 2.88 -18.49 0.65
CA CYS A 468 3.24 -17.08 0.80
C CYS A 468 4.21 -16.87 1.98
N VAL A 469 3.86 -17.40 3.15
CA VAL A 469 4.69 -17.29 4.37
C VAL A 469 6.03 -17.98 4.20
N GLU A 470 6.07 -19.18 3.63
CA GLU A 470 7.30 -19.93 3.36
C GLU A 470 8.24 -19.15 2.43
N SER A 471 7.68 -18.51 1.40
CA SER A 471 8.45 -17.67 0.48
C SER A 471 9.11 -16.49 1.21
N PHE A 472 8.39 -15.79 2.09
CA PHE A 472 8.98 -14.72 2.90
C PHE A 472 9.99 -15.22 3.92
N LYS A 473 9.74 -16.36 4.58
CA LYS A 473 10.72 -16.98 5.49
C LYS A 473 12.03 -17.30 4.76
N LYS A 474 11.94 -17.90 3.60
CA LYS A 474 13.10 -18.21 2.75
C LYS A 474 13.87 -16.95 2.37
N GLU A 475 13.19 -15.84 2.02
CA GLU A 475 13.88 -14.59 1.72
C GLU A 475 14.54 -13.98 2.97
N TYR A 476 13.91 -14.04 4.13
CA TYR A 476 14.51 -13.60 5.39
C TYR A 476 15.78 -14.41 5.75
N GLU A 477 15.74 -15.72 5.54
CA GLU A 477 16.89 -16.60 5.75
C GLU A 477 18.02 -16.32 4.77
N ASN A 478 17.71 -16.20 3.47
CA ASN A 478 18.67 -15.89 2.41
C ASN A 478 19.42 -14.60 2.71
N LEU A 479 18.68 -13.55 3.04
CA LEU A 479 19.25 -12.23 3.33
C LEU A 479 20.13 -12.24 4.58
N SER A 480 19.70 -12.93 5.63
CA SER A 480 20.49 -13.08 6.84
C SER A 480 21.81 -13.83 6.60
N ASN A 481 21.80 -14.85 5.75
CA ASN A 481 22.99 -15.62 5.41
C ASN A 481 23.99 -14.76 4.59
N VAL A 482 23.49 -13.97 3.64
CA VAL A 482 24.31 -13.01 2.87
C VAL A 482 24.96 -11.97 3.78
N GLN A 483 24.20 -11.45 4.76
CA GLN A 483 24.71 -10.50 5.74
C GLN A 483 25.86 -11.10 6.57
N THR A 484 25.67 -12.28 7.13
CA THR A 484 26.70 -12.98 7.92
C THR A 484 27.96 -13.23 7.11
N ALA A 485 27.82 -13.57 5.83
CA ALA A 485 28.97 -13.78 4.93
C ALA A 485 29.73 -12.46 4.65
N ARG A 486 29.03 -11.34 4.48
CA ARG A 486 29.64 -10.00 4.32
C ARG A 486 30.42 -9.59 5.57
N GLU A 487 29.84 -9.76 6.74
CA GLU A 487 30.47 -9.42 8.03
C GLU A 487 31.75 -10.22 8.26
N LYS A 488 31.74 -11.54 8.00
CA LYS A 488 32.95 -12.39 8.07
C LYS A 488 34.05 -11.90 7.13
N LYS A 489 33.70 -11.59 5.87
CA LYS A 489 34.67 -11.10 4.91
C LYS A 489 35.28 -9.74 5.30
N THR A 490 34.48 -8.85 5.86
CA THR A 490 34.94 -7.54 6.36
C THR A 490 35.85 -7.72 7.56
N ALA A 491 35.53 -8.62 8.49
CA ALA A 491 36.39 -8.93 9.64
C ALA A 491 37.74 -9.53 9.22
N GLU A 492 37.75 -10.43 8.21
CA GLU A 492 38.99 -11.00 7.66
C GLU A 492 39.90 -9.96 7.01
N VAL A 493 39.31 -8.97 6.32
CA VAL A 493 40.08 -7.84 5.71
C VAL A 493 40.66 -6.89 6.76
N LEU A 494 40.00 -6.72 7.90
CA LEU A 494 40.48 -5.85 8.99
C LEU A 494 41.57 -6.50 9.85
N ILE A 495 41.78 -7.80 9.75
CA ILE A 495 42.79 -8.58 10.48
C ILE A 495 44.07 -8.73 9.63
N GLN A 496 44.03 -8.51 8.33
CA GLN A 496 45.17 -8.39 7.43
C GLN A 496 45.70 -6.96 7.35
#